data_49845aa557230575b83bd30e6d253625
#
_entry.id   49845aa557230575b83bd30e6d253625
#
_cell.length_a   1.000
_cell.length_b   1.000
_cell.length_c   1.000
_cell.angle_alpha   90.00
_cell.angle_beta   90.00
_cell.angle_gamma   90.00
#
_symmetry.space_group_name_H-M   'P 1'
#
loop_
_entity.id
_entity.type
_entity.pdbx_description
1 polymer ?
#
loop_
_entity_poly.entity_id
_entity_poly.type
_entity_poly.pdbx_seq_one_letter_code
_entity_poly.pdbx_strand_id
1 'polypeptide(L)'
;MEINFFKSSLDIEFEEISMRYDEFLQEYLTSNNFVNLNKWKKLASRIELSEGEQLIFDLLLDLKQEFFLLKNAMNQTKLYVNLNNQEELEGVNFSHLKFKNECLTSDQEYYGRMEFNGQKICFFFKALNQNEAKISQMKNEDENIYNNFVADMQRAMIKILKEKSE
;
A
#
# COMPACT_ATOMS: atom_id res chain seq x y z
N MET A 1 3.79 -26.15 3.70
CA MET A 1 3.32 -25.54 2.43
C MET A 1 4.32 -24.45 2.01
N GLU A 2 4.83 -24.56 0.82
CA GLU A 2 5.74 -23.56 0.29
C GLU A 2 4.96 -22.33 -0.18
N ILE A 3 5.39 -21.14 0.24
CA ILE A 3 4.74 -19.89 -0.13
C ILE A 3 5.42 -19.37 -1.39
N ASN A 4 4.63 -19.17 -2.45
CA ASN A 4 5.14 -18.62 -3.71
C ASN A 4 5.17 -17.10 -3.64
N PHE A 5 6.34 -16.52 -3.89
CA PHE A 5 6.55 -15.08 -3.93
C PHE A 5 6.86 -14.62 -5.35
N PHE A 6 6.35 -13.45 -5.71
CA PHE A 6 6.74 -12.74 -6.92
C PHE A 6 7.90 -11.81 -6.60
N LYS A 7 8.94 -11.86 -7.40
CA LYS A 7 10.16 -11.07 -7.16
C LYS A 7 9.86 -9.58 -7.15
N SER A 8 10.38 -8.89 -6.15
CA SER A 8 10.18 -7.46 -5.92
C SER A 8 11.48 -6.80 -5.47
N SER A 9 11.57 -5.48 -5.63
CA SER A 9 12.63 -4.64 -5.07
C SER A 9 12.04 -3.47 -4.29
N LEU A 10 10.88 -3.68 -3.68
CA LEU A 10 10.13 -2.67 -2.95
C LEU A 10 10.72 -2.45 -1.57
N ASP A 11 10.82 -1.18 -1.15
CA ASP A 11 11.24 -0.82 0.20
C ASP A 11 10.05 -0.80 1.16
N ILE A 12 10.29 -1.24 2.38
CA ILE A 12 9.33 -1.20 3.48
C ILE A 12 9.95 -0.54 4.71
N GLU A 13 9.20 0.39 5.30
CA GLU A 13 9.48 0.90 6.64
C GLU A 13 8.63 0.12 7.63
N PHE A 14 9.20 -0.27 8.76
CA PHE A 14 8.48 -1.07 9.76
C PHE A 14 9.05 -0.94 11.16
N GLU A 15 8.23 -1.29 12.15
CA GLU A 15 8.64 -1.35 13.55
C GLU A 15 7.77 -2.36 14.31
N GLU A 16 8.35 -3.01 15.30
CA GLU A 16 7.63 -3.91 16.20
C GLU A 16 6.62 -3.11 17.06
N ILE A 17 5.39 -3.62 17.23
CA ILE A 17 4.25 -2.82 17.72
C ILE A 17 4.19 -2.65 19.25
N SER A 18 4.91 -3.45 20.06
CA SER A 18 4.68 -3.53 21.50
C SER A 18 4.84 -2.20 22.25
N MET A 19 5.75 -1.33 21.80
CA MET A 19 6.07 -0.09 22.50
C MET A 19 5.24 1.11 22.05
N ARG A 20 4.67 1.08 20.84
CA ARG A 20 4.04 2.25 20.20
C ARG A 20 2.76 1.91 19.46
N TYR A 21 2.05 0.87 19.89
CA TYR A 21 0.85 0.38 19.23
C TYR A 21 -0.20 1.49 19.01
N ASP A 22 -0.47 2.31 20.00
CA ASP A 22 -1.49 3.36 19.91
C ASP A 22 -1.16 4.40 18.84
N GLU A 23 0.11 4.77 18.70
CA GLU A 23 0.57 5.70 17.66
C GLU A 23 0.38 5.10 16.26
N PHE A 24 0.73 3.84 16.10
CA PHE A 24 0.57 3.13 14.83
C PHE A 24 -0.89 2.94 14.46
N LEU A 25 -1.73 2.60 15.43
CA LEU A 25 -3.16 2.46 15.21
C LEU A 25 -3.80 3.79 14.80
N GLN A 26 -3.40 4.88 15.42
CA GLN A 26 -3.89 6.21 15.05
C GLN A 26 -3.50 6.58 13.62
N GLU A 27 -2.25 6.38 13.23
CA GLU A 27 -1.81 6.59 11.85
C GLU A 27 -2.58 5.71 10.87
N TYR A 28 -2.72 4.42 11.19
CA TYR A 28 -3.46 3.46 10.38
C TYR A 28 -4.91 3.91 10.14
N LEU A 29 -5.60 4.38 11.17
CA LEU A 29 -7.00 4.80 11.07
C LEU A 29 -7.18 6.14 10.35
N THR A 30 -6.20 7.04 10.42
CA THR A 30 -6.30 8.40 9.87
C THR A 30 -5.64 8.58 8.51
N SER A 31 -4.81 7.62 8.06
CA SER A 31 -4.18 7.70 6.75
C SER A 31 -5.22 7.57 5.63
N ASN A 32 -5.19 8.49 4.68
CA ASN A 32 -6.08 8.51 3.52
C ASN A 32 -5.26 8.55 2.24
N ASN A 33 -5.64 7.74 1.28
CA ASN A 33 -5.07 7.73 -0.05
C ASN A 33 -6.06 8.29 -1.09
N PHE A 34 -5.55 8.67 -2.27
CA PHE A 34 -6.35 9.16 -3.39
C PHE A 34 -7.33 8.14 -3.99
N VAL A 35 -7.42 6.95 -3.44
CA VAL A 35 -8.29 5.86 -3.93
C VAL A 35 -9.75 6.29 -4.05
N ASN A 36 -10.21 7.18 -3.18
CA ASN A 36 -11.57 7.72 -3.23
C ASN A 36 -11.85 8.49 -4.53
N LEU A 37 -10.86 9.18 -5.10
CA LEU A 37 -11.02 9.87 -6.38
C LEU A 37 -11.27 8.88 -7.53
N ASN A 38 -10.53 7.78 -7.55
CA ASN A 38 -10.73 6.73 -8.54
C ASN A 38 -12.09 6.05 -8.42
N LYS A 39 -12.57 5.85 -7.20
CA LYS A 39 -13.92 5.34 -6.94
C LYS A 39 -15.00 6.24 -7.58
N TRP A 40 -14.90 7.54 -7.36
CA TRP A 40 -15.85 8.50 -7.93
C TRP A 40 -15.77 8.54 -9.46
N LYS A 41 -14.57 8.47 -10.03
CA LYS A 41 -14.38 8.38 -11.48
C LYS A 41 -15.04 7.14 -12.07
N LYS A 42 -14.88 5.98 -11.42
CA LYS A 42 -15.52 4.72 -11.85
C LYS A 42 -17.03 4.78 -11.77
N LEU A 43 -17.58 5.35 -10.69
CA LEU A 43 -19.04 5.51 -10.55
C LEU A 43 -19.60 6.44 -11.62
N ALA A 44 -18.93 7.56 -11.89
CA ALA A 44 -19.35 8.52 -12.90
C ALA A 44 -19.30 7.93 -14.32
N SER A 45 -18.35 7.02 -14.61
CA SER A 45 -18.26 6.37 -15.92
C SER A 45 -19.42 5.42 -16.22
N ARG A 46 -20.18 5.02 -15.19
CA ARG A 46 -21.35 4.15 -15.31
C ARG A 46 -22.66 4.92 -15.47
N ILE A 47 -22.61 6.24 -15.35
CA ILE A 47 -23.77 7.14 -15.42
C ILE A 47 -23.61 8.00 -16.67
N GLU A 48 -24.71 8.19 -17.40
CA GLU A 48 -24.72 9.10 -18.54
C GLU A 48 -24.86 10.53 -18.03
N LEU A 49 -23.78 11.31 -18.12
CA LEU A 49 -23.75 12.71 -17.69
C LEU A 49 -23.86 13.64 -18.90
N SER A 50 -24.62 14.72 -18.78
CA SER A 50 -24.63 15.81 -19.75
C SER A 50 -23.28 16.54 -19.75
N GLU A 51 -22.97 17.33 -20.79
CA GLU A 51 -21.73 18.11 -20.85
C GLU A 51 -21.56 19.02 -19.64
N GLY A 52 -22.64 19.68 -19.19
CA GLY A 52 -22.59 20.52 -18.00
C GLY A 52 -22.35 19.74 -16.71
N GLU A 53 -22.99 18.59 -16.55
CA GLU A 53 -22.77 17.71 -15.40
C GLU A 53 -21.36 17.16 -15.36
N GLN A 54 -20.80 16.78 -16.51
CA GLN A 54 -19.42 16.31 -16.60
C GLN A 54 -18.44 17.41 -16.21
N LEU A 55 -18.68 18.65 -16.65
CA LEU A 55 -17.84 19.79 -16.29
C LEU A 55 -17.84 20.04 -14.78
N ILE A 56 -19.02 19.99 -14.15
CA ILE A 56 -19.16 20.14 -12.69
C ILE A 56 -18.45 19.00 -11.96
N PHE A 57 -18.61 17.77 -12.43
CA PHE A 57 -17.96 16.60 -11.84
C PHE A 57 -16.44 16.73 -11.90
N ASP A 58 -15.87 17.10 -13.04
CA ASP A 58 -14.42 17.29 -13.21
C ASP A 58 -13.90 18.40 -12.30
N LEU A 59 -14.64 19.51 -12.19
CA LEU A 59 -14.28 20.60 -11.27
C LEU A 59 -14.28 20.15 -9.81
N LEU A 60 -15.25 19.34 -9.38
CA LEU A 60 -15.32 18.80 -8.03
C LEU A 60 -14.14 17.85 -7.74
N LEU A 61 -13.74 17.03 -8.71
CA LEU A 61 -12.56 16.15 -8.57
C LEU A 61 -11.29 16.98 -8.41
N ASP A 62 -11.11 18.02 -9.23
CA ASP A 62 -9.95 18.90 -9.16
C ASP A 62 -9.88 19.63 -7.82
N LEU A 63 -11.00 20.17 -7.35
CA LEU A 63 -11.09 20.83 -6.04
C LEU A 63 -10.76 19.87 -4.90
N LYS A 64 -11.26 18.65 -4.96
CA LYS A 64 -10.96 17.62 -3.94
C LYS A 64 -9.49 17.27 -3.92
N GLN A 65 -8.87 17.16 -5.08
CA GLN A 65 -7.45 16.88 -5.21
C GLN A 65 -6.61 18.05 -4.65
N GLU A 66 -6.93 19.28 -5.02
CA GLU A 66 -6.27 20.48 -4.49
C GLU A 66 -6.40 20.58 -2.97
N PHE A 67 -7.59 20.30 -2.44
CA PHE A 67 -7.85 20.31 -1.00
C PHE A 67 -7.00 19.26 -0.28
N PHE A 68 -6.87 18.07 -0.85
CA PHE A 68 -6.02 17.01 -0.29
C PHE A 68 -4.54 17.43 -0.27
N LEU A 69 -4.04 18.00 -1.38
CA LEU A 69 -2.66 18.50 -1.45
C LEU A 69 -2.40 19.62 -0.45
N LEU A 70 -3.36 20.54 -0.29
CA LEU A 70 -3.28 21.62 0.67
C LEU A 70 -3.25 21.09 2.11
N LYS A 71 -4.13 20.15 2.43
CA LYS A 71 -4.19 19.49 3.74
C LYS A 71 -2.87 18.80 4.07
N ASN A 72 -2.29 18.10 3.10
CA ASN A 72 -1.00 17.44 3.27
C ASN A 72 0.14 18.46 3.48
N ALA A 73 0.14 19.56 2.73
CA ALA A 73 1.12 20.62 2.89
C ALA A 73 1.06 21.29 4.27
N MET A 74 -0.14 21.50 4.81
CA MET A 74 -0.34 22.06 6.15
C MET A 74 0.09 21.11 7.27
N ASN A 75 0.02 19.80 7.03
CA ASN A 75 0.32 18.76 8.01
C ASN A 75 1.68 18.08 7.79
N GLN A 76 2.56 18.67 6.97
CA GLN A 76 3.84 18.06 6.56
C GLN A 76 4.73 17.58 7.72
N THR A 77 4.61 18.17 8.90
CA THR A 77 5.41 17.78 10.07
C THR A 77 4.83 16.63 10.89
N LYS A 78 3.59 16.17 10.58
CA LYS A 78 2.87 15.14 11.36
C LYS A 78 2.23 14.05 10.53
N LEU A 79 2.54 13.96 9.24
CA LEU A 79 1.87 13.04 8.32
C LEU A 79 2.11 11.57 8.65
N TYR A 80 3.32 11.23 9.04
CA TYR A 80 3.69 9.83 9.29
C TYR A 80 4.62 9.73 10.49
N VAL A 81 4.38 8.74 11.32
CA VAL A 81 5.24 8.40 12.45
C VAL A 81 6.57 7.85 11.91
N ASN A 82 7.69 8.25 12.51
CA ASN A 82 8.99 7.69 12.15
C ASN A 82 9.07 6.23 12.60
N LEU A 83 9.41 5.34 11.67
CA LEU A 83 9.61 3.92 11.92
C LEU A 83 11.11 3.61 11.99
N ASN A 84 11.49 2.75 12.92
CA ASN A 84 12.91 2.52 13.25
C ASN A 84 13.64 1.67 12.22
N ASN A 85 12.94 0.89 11.41
CA ASN A 85 13.55 -0.06 10.49
C ASN A 85 13.14 0.24 9.06
N GLN A 86 14.07 0.01 8.14
CA GLN A 86 13.83 0.07 6.71
C GLN A 86 14.57 -1.08 6.04
N GLU A 87 13.87 -1.86 5.22
CA GLU A 87 14.44 -3.00 4.50
C GLU A 87 13.84 -3.11 3.10
N GLU A 88 14.52 -3.89 2.27
CA GLU A 88 14.04 -4.24 0.94
C GLU A 88 13.28 -5.56 0.99
N LEU A 89 12.14 -5.62 0.29
CA LEU A 89 11.39 -6.86 0.08
C LEU A 89 11.92 -7.59 -1.15
N GLU A 90 12.40 -8.80 -0.97
CA GLU A 90 12.83 -9.68 -2.05
C GLU A 90 11.65 -10.23 -2.85
N GLY A 91 10.52 -10.45 -2.18
CA GLY A 91 9.33 -10.99 -2.82
C GLY A 91 8.05 -10.62 -2.09
N VAL A 92 6.94 -10.64 -2.84
CA VAL A 92 5.60 -10.37 -2.33
C VAL A 92 4.60 -11.36 -2.93
N ASN A 93 3.49 -11.60 -2.23
CA ASN A 93 2.28 -12.16 -2.79
C ASN A 93 1.06 -11.47 -2.19
N PHE A 94 -0.14 -11.93 -2.47
CA PHE A 94 -1.36 -11.25 -2.02
C PHE A 94 -1.54 -11.17 -0.51
N SER A 95 -0.83 -11.99 0.26
CA SER A 95 -0.98 -12.06 1.73
C SER A 95 0.33 -12.12 2.50
N HIS A 96 1.46 -12.31 1.83
CA HIS A 96 2.76 -12.52 2.48
C HIS A 96 3.85 -11.62 1.90
N LEU A 97 4.83 -11.34 2.74
CA LEU A 97 6.02 -10.54 2.42
C LEU A 97 7.27 -11.38 2.66
N LYS A 98 8.25 -11.26 1.79
CA LYS A 98 9.57 -11.84 1.96
C LYS A 98 10.62 -10.75 1.99
N PHE A 99 11.30 -10.62 3.11
CA PHE A 99 12.37 -9.66 3.32
C PHE A 99 13.67 -10.20 2.76
N LYS A 100 14.49 -9.32 2.21
CA LYS A 100 15.80 -9.67 1.67
C LYS A 100 16.76 -10.15 2.76
N ASN A 101 16.69 -9.53 3.93
CA ASN A 101 17.56 -9.85 5.08
C ASN A 101 16.73 -10.44 6.24
N GLU A 102 17.44 -11.15 7.13
CA GLU A 102 16.85 -11.67 8.36
C GLU A 102 16.72 -10.54 9.40
N CYS A 103 15.60 -9.85 9.41
CA CYS A 103 15.37 -8.66 10.24
C CYS A 103 14.16 -8.76 11.17
N LEU A 104 13.45 -9.89 11.13
CA LEU A 104 12.23 -10.11 11.91
C LEU A 104 12.47 -11.09 13.04
N THR A 105 11.67 -10.96 14.09
CA THR A 105 11.58 -11.95 15.16
C THR A 105 10.32 -12.77 14.98
N SER A 106 10.46 -14.10 14.90
CA SER A 106 9.35 -15.02 14.69
C SER A 106 8.22 -14.80 15.69
N ASP A 107 6.98 -14.84 15.20
CA ASP A 107 5.74 -14.66 15.94
C ASP A 107 5.49 -13.25 16.49
N GLN A 108 6.38 -12.30 16.26
CA GLN A 108 6.15 -10.90 16.64
C GLN A 108 5.27 -10.18 15.60
N GLU A 109 4.52 -9.20 16.09
CA GLU A 109 3.69 -8.34 15.26
C GLU A 109 4.37 -7.00 14.98
N TYR A 110 4.19 -6.51 13.76
CA TYR A 110 4.82 -5.31 13.24
C TYR A 110 3.80 -4.40 12.57
N TYR A 111 4.11 -3.11 12.59
CA TYR A 111 3.45 -2.11 11.77
C TYR A 111 4.35 -1.78 10.59
N GLY A 112 3.78 -1.73 9.39
CA GLY A 112 4.53 -1.49 8.17
C GLY A 112 3.91 -0.41 7.30
N ARG A 113 4.76 0.20 6.48
CA ARG A 113 4.37 1.23 5.54
C ARG A 113 5.17 1.08 4.25
N MET A 114 4.46 1.08 3.12
CA MET A 114 5.06 1.01 1.78
C MET A 114 4.52 2.14 0.93
N GLU A 115 5.26 2.50 -0.12
CA GLU A 115 4.87 3.56 -1.04
C GLU A 115 4.76 3.03 -2.47
N PHE A 116 3.62 3.31 -3.12
CA PHE A 116 3.34 2.96 -4.51
C PHE A 116 2.92 4.21 -5.27
N ASN A 117 3.73 4.64 -6.25
CA ASN A 117 3.42 5.81 -7.08
C ASN A 117 3.04 7.06 -6.27
N GLY A 118 3.76 7.33 -5.20
CA GLY A 118 3.50 8.47 -4.31
C GLY A 118 2.39 8.26 -3.29
N GLN A 119 1.74 7.09 -3.28
CA GLN A 119 0.72 6.74 -2.31
C GLN A 119 1.29 5.80 -1.26
N LYS A 120 1.18 6.18 0.01
CA LYS A 120 1.64 5.35 1.12
C LYS A 120 0.49 4.49 1.63
N ILE A 121 0.76 3.21 1.81
CA ILE A 121 -0.14 2.27 2.44
C ILE A 121 0.41 1.85 3.81
N CYS A 122 -0.50 1.69 4.76
CA CYS A 122 -0.18 1.31 6.14
C CYS A 122 -0.88 0.00 6.47
N PHE A 123 -0.18 -0.89 7.16
CA PHE A 123 -0.72 -2.20 7.49
C PHE A 123 -0.01 -2.81 8.70
N PHE A 124 -0.64 -3.83 9.26
CA PHE A 124 -0.03 -4.67 10.29
C PHE A 124 0.33 -6.02 9.71
N PHE A 125 1.43 -6.60 10.17
CA PHE A 125 1.85 -7.92 9.74
C PHE A 125 2.48 -8.71 10.89
N LYS A 126 2.47 -10.03 10.77
CA LYS A 126 3.07 -10.93 11.75
C LYS A 126 4.21 -11.70 11.10
N ALA A 127 5.35 -11.73 11.76
CA ALA A 127 6.49 -12.51 11.30
C ALA A 127 6.22 -14.01 11.46
N LEU A 128 6.45 -14.77 10.40
CA LEU A 128 6.41 -16.23 10.39
C LEU A 128 7.75 -16.82 10.76
N ASN A 129 8.82 -16.15 10.32
CA ASN A 129 10.21 -16.47 10.63
C ASN A 129 11.03 -15.17 10.54
N GLN A 130 12.34 -15.29 10.40
CA GLN A 130 13.24 -14.12 10.41
C GLN A 130 13.16 -13.24 9.17
N ASN A 131 12.61 -13.74 8.06
CA ASN A 131 12.52 -12.98 6.80
C ASN A 131 11.19 -13.11 6.06
N GLU A 132 10.24 -13.85 6.60
CA GLU A 132 8.91 -14.00 6.00
C GLU A 132 7.82 -13.56 6.97
N ALA A 133 6.81 -12.89 6.45
CA ALA A 133 5.70 -12.37 7.24
C ALA A 133 4.38 -12.50 6.51
N LYS A 134 3.30 -12.57 7.29
CA LYS A 134 1.93 -12.56 6.80
C LYS A 134 1.26 -11.24 7.16
N ILE A 135 0.65 -10.59 6.17
CA ILE A 135 -0.17 -9.39 6.40
C ILE A 135 -1.38 -9.79 7.24
N SER A 136 -1.54 -9.17 8.40
CA SER A 136 -2.63 -9.47 9.33
C SER A 136 -3.79 -8.51 9.22
N GLN A 137 -3.53 -7.24 8.90
CA GLN A 137 -4.57 -6.23 8.79
C GLN A 137 -4.17 -5.13 7.82
N MET A 138 -5.06 -4.84 6.87
CA MET A 138 -4.89 -3.76 5.90
C MET A 138 -6.28 -3.21 5.55
N LYS A 139 -6.40 -1.88 5.41
CA LYS A 139 -7.66 -1.26 4.99
C LYS A 139 -8.01 -1.68 3.57
N ASN A 140 -9.31 -1.81 3.26
CA ASN A 140 -9.77 -2.23 1.93
C ASN A 140 -9.21 -1.36 0.80
N GLU A 141 -9.12 -0.06 1.01
CA GLU A 141 -8.57 0.89 0.03
C GLU A 141 -7.08 0.62 -0.24
N ASP A 142 -6.32 0.42 0.82
CA ASP A 142 -4.89 0.09 0.74
C ASP A 142 -4.67 -1.31 0.16
N GLU A 143 -5.54 -2.25 0.50
CA GLU A 143 -5.51 -3.62 -0.03
C GLU A 143 -5.69 -3.63 -1.55
N ASN A 144 -6.58 -2.79 -2.08
CA ASN A 144 -6.77 -2.65 -3.53
C ASN A 144 -5.50 -2.14 -4.22
N ILE A 145 -4.81 -1.16 -3.64
CA ILE A 145 -3.54 -0.64 -4.17
C ILE A 145 -2.49 -1.75 -4.15
N TYR A 146 -2.37 -2.45 -3.03
CA TYR A 146 -1.41 -3.54 -2.86
C TYR A 146 -1.67 -4.70 -3.81
N ASN A 147 -2.91 -5.15 -3.92
CA ASN A 147 -3.29 -6.25 -4.81
C ASN A 147 -3.05 -5.92 -6.29
N ASN A 148 -3.29 -4.68 -6.70
CA ASN A 148 -2.97 -4.24 -8.06
C ASN A 148 -1.46 -4.31 -8.33
N PHE A 149 -0.65 -3.89 -7.37
CA PHE A 149 0.81 -3.99 -7.47
C PHE A 149 1.27 -5.45 -7.58
N VAL A 150 0.76 -6.34 -6.73
CA VAL A 150 1.11 -7.77 -6.74
C VAL A 150 0.68 -8.41 -8.08
N ALA A 151 -0.50 -8.07 -8.59
CA ALA A 151 -0.97 -8.56 -9.88
C ALA A 151 -0.06 -8.12 -11.03
N ASP A 152 0.43 -6.88 -11.00
CA ASP A 152 1.38 -6.38 -11.98
C ASP A 152 2.73 -7.11 -11.91
N MET A 153 3.21 -7.42 -10.71
CA MET A 153 4.42 -8.23 -10.52
C MET A 153 4.22 -9.65 -11.07
N GLN A 154 3.06 -10.25 -10.84
CA GLN A 154 2.72 -11.56 -11.37
C GLN A 154 2.71 -11.57 -12.91
N ARG A 155 2.09 -10.57 -13.51
CA ARG A 155 2.06 -10.43 -14.99
C ARG A 155 3.46 -10.26 -15.56
N ALA A 156 4.30 -9.44 -14.93
CA ALA A 156 5.68 -9.24 -15.36
C ALA A 156 6.48 -10.54 -15.29
N MET A 157 6.31 -11.32 -14.24
CA MET A 157 6.97 -12.62 -14.07
C MET A 157 6.51 -13.62 -15.13
N ILE A 158 5.22 -13.70 -15.41
CA ILE A 158 4.67 -14.58 -16.46
C ILE A 158 5.25 -14.21 -17.83
N LYS A 159 5.34 -12.92 -18.13
CA LYS A 159 5.92 -12.43 -19.38
C LYS A 159 7.38 -12.85 -19.55
N ILE A 160 8.19 -12.67 -18.50
CA ILE A 160 9.60 -13.08 -18.51
C ILE A 160 9.75 -14.59 -18.74
N LEU A 161 8.92 -15.41 -18.09
CA LEU A 161 8.95 -16.86 -18.25
C LEU A 161 8.57 -17.29 -19.68
N LYS A 162 7.60 -16.62 -20.29
CA LYS A 162 7.23 -16.87 -21.70
C LYS A 162 8.36 -16.50 -22.66
N GLU A 163 9.00 -15.36 -22.46
CA GLU A 163 10.13 -14.92 -23.28
C GLU A 163 11.32 -15.88 -23.20
N LYS A 164 11.57 -16.50 -22.05
CA LYS A 164 12.62 -17.48 -21.86
C LYS A 164 12.30 -18.86 -22.47
N SER A 165 11.02 -19.17 -22.69
CA SER A 165 10.60 -20.45 -23.27
C SER A 165 10.55 -20.45 -24.80
N GLU A 166 10.71 -19.30 -25.42
CA GLU A 166 10.85 -19.13 -26.88
C GLU A 166 12.35 -19.10 -27.22
#